data_1b3fe888287b1bf767cde96a9a724306
#
_entry.id   1b3fe888287b1bf767cde96a9a724306
#
_cell.length_a   1.000
_cell.length_b   1.000
_cell.length_c   1.000
_cell.angle_alpha   90.00
_cell.angle_beta   90.00
_cell.angle_gamma   90.00
#
_symmetry.space_group_name_H-M   'P 1'
#
loop_
_entity.id
_entity.type
_entity.pdbx_description
1 polymer ?
#
loop_
_entity_poly.entity_id
_entity_poly.type
_entity_poly.pdbx_seq_one_letter_code
_entity_poly.pdbx_strand_id
1 'polypeptide(L)'
;MKNDSGNDIDQLFRDYEYLVDYWLTKKYGSRLPSDVQNDLTSEGLMALHTAAGNYDPDNEEGASFKTYASEYIKLSFANYWKTKIRPEPEYDDTVRPPKEGEIYLDEKKPQCVKLAKKEPDRQALQILDVLRMWSDENHSLTQQDIFDWHFAYCYEKHGFTDKPDPRVLSKIIKDLILELDPYEYSNDKREDYKILYDGFDKDLLKKNIEGSADSKITDISWVHTFSNGEMDKLIETVCFSDMLTAEEKTRLVKKIFATASEYYYSPFWDKKDQKILFNPEVLHGRLSKKFGGRSVADNNSLVQKAISGRNVISFKFNHYKEDGSLEPNVVADTGEDRIYVLRPYHLVQYHDLYYCLGFHEGSSNIYHYRVDLMSDITLVTDENGEPVTEEFVPIDDYKFVGDFWNPERYMAEHIYMAYGKPRDIRIKIDNRDKKGFTFLRDWFGEHYEVLASRDGSDGYITVTVKADPKMIVHWAMQYAGLVEVLDDEVRELIREEVKMLGEKYE
;
A
#
# COMPACT_ATOMS: atom_id res chain seq x y z
N MET A 1 49.92 -7.78 1.51
CA MET A 1 50.61 -6.59 0.92
C MET A 1 50.83 -5.55 2.00
N LYS A 2 51.94 -4.84 2.01
CA LYS A 2 52.16 -3.73 2.95
C LYS A 2 51.90 -2.41 2.23
N ASN A 3 51.21 -1.47 2.93
CA ASN A 3 51.04 -0.11 2.43
C ASN A 3 52.29 0.74 2.64
N ASP A 4 52.30 2.00 2.17
CA ASP A 4 53.46 2.90 2.27
C ASP A 4 53.89 3.17 3.72
N SER A 5 52.98 3.04 4.71
CA SER A 5 53.23 3.14 6.14
C SER A 5 53.61 1.80 6.82
N GLY A 6 53.84 0.74 6.03
CA GLY A 6 54.35 -0.56 6.51
C GLY A 6 53.27 -1.51 7.13
N ASN A 7 51.98 -1.12 7.13
CA ASN A 7 50.88 -1.94 7.64
C ASN A 7 50.58 -3.11 6.69
N ASP A 8 50.18 -4.24 7.27
CA ASP A 8 49.71 -5.38 6.48
C ASP A 8 48.23 -5.16 6.09
N ILE A 9 48.00 -4.83 4.81
CA ILE A 9 46.69 -4.52 4.25
C ILE A 9 45.74 -5.73 4.45
N ASP A 10 46.22 -6.94 4.20
CA ASP A 10 45.39 -8.14 4.30
C ASP A 10 44.99 -8.45 5.74
N GLN A 11 45.85 -8.09 6.71
CA GLN A 11 45.51 -8.23 8.12
C GLN A 11 44.49 -7.21 8.57
N LEU A 12 44.70 -5.92 8.24
CA LEU A 12 43.73 -4.86 8.55
C LEU A 12 42.36 -5.14 7.91
N PHE A 13 42.33 -5.63 6.69
CA PHE A 13 41.09 -5.99 6.02
C PHE A 13 40.34 -7.08 6.80
N ARG A 14 41.01 -8.19 7.15
CA ARG A 14 40.37 -9.30 7.90
C ARG A 14 39.90 -8.91 9.28
N ASP A 15 40.68 -8.10 10.00
CA ASP A 15 40.37 -7.70 11.38
C ASP A 15 39.16 -6.75 11.46
N TYR A 16 38.85 -6.02 10.38
CA TYR A 16 37.81 -5.01 10.33
C TYR A 16 36.71 -5.24 9.28
N GLU A 17 36.68 -6.39 8.61
CA GLU A 17 35.65 -6.77 7.63
C GLU A 17 34.23 -6.64 8.20
N TYR A 18 34.04 -6.95 9.48
CA TYR A 18 32.77 -6.84 10.17
C TYR A 18 32.17 -5.43 10.17
N LEU A 19 32.97 -4.39 9.94
CA LEU A 19 32.48 -3.00 9.89
C LEU A 19 31.53 -2.78 8.73
N VAL A 20 31.68 -3.51 7.63
CA VAL A 20 30.81 -3.40 6.47
C VAL A 20 29.38 -3.82 6.86
N ASP A 21 29.21 -5.00 7.44
CA ASP A 21 27.91 -5.48 7.89
C ASP A 21 27.33 -4.63 9.02
N TYR A 22 28.20 -4.16 9.93
CA TYR A 22 27.79 -3.27 11.00
C TYR A 22 27.18 -1.97 10.45
N TRP A 23 27.86 -1.29 9.51
CA TRP A 23 27.38 -0.04 8.96
C TRP A 23 26.21 -0.24 7.99
N LEU A 24 26.18 -1.35 7.25
CA LEU A 24 25.04 -1.73 6.41
C LEU A 24 23.79 -1.88 7.26
N THR A 25 23.86 -2.68 8.33
CA THR A 25 22.73 -2.92 9.23
C THR A 25 22.32 -1.65 9.97
N LYS A 26 23.31 -0.87 10.45
CA LYS A 26 23.05 0.37 11.19
C LYS A 26 22.40 1.45 10.33
N LYS A 27 22.79 1.55 9.06
CA LYS A 27 22.33 2.62 8.16
C LYS A 27 21.05 2.27 7.41
N TYR A 28 20.86 1.00 7.06
CA TYR A 28 19.77 0.56 6.18
C TYR A 28 18.87 -0.52 6.78
N GLY A 29 19.21 -1.08 7.93
CA GLY A 29 18.45 -2.15 8.56
C GLY A 29 18.44 -3.46 7.74
N SER A 30 17.53 -4.37 8.06
CA SER A 30 17.39 -5.68 7.41
C SER A 30 16.46 -5.67 6.18
N ARG A 31 16.07 -4.52 5.65
CA ARG A 31 15.00 -4.36 4.67
C ARG A 31 15.47 -4.03 3.25
N LEU A 32 16.76 -4.13 2.96
CA LEU A 32 17.24 -3.93 1.61
C LEU A 32 16.90 -5.16 0.74
N PRO A 33 16.53 -4.97 -0.54
CA PRO A 33 16.50 -6.04 -1.52
C PRO A 33 17.86 -6.76 -1.54
N SER A 34 17.85 -8.08 -1.70
CA SER A 34 19.07 -8.91 -1.59
C SER A 34 20.17 -8.54 -2.60
N ASP A 35 19.77 -8.08 -3.78
CA ASP A 35 20.67 -7.57 -4.83
C ASP A 35 21.36 -6.29 -4.40
N VAL A 36 20.59 -5.31 -3.90
CA VAL A 36 21.10 -4.04 -3.36
C VAL A 36 21.98 -4.27 -2.13
N GLN A 37 21.60 -5.20 -1.27
CA GLN A 37 22.42 -5.57 -0.10
C GLN A 37 23.76 -6.16 -0.52
N ASN A 38 23.77 -7.08 -1.51
CA ASN A 38 24.97 -7.69 -2.03
C ASN A 38 25.91 -6.66 -2.70
N ASP A 39 25.33 -5.74 -3.45
CA ASP A 39 26.07 -4.67 -4.10
C ASP A 39 26.70 -3.73 -3.08
N LEU A 40 25.92 -3.27 -2.07
CA LEU A 40 26.43 -2.41 -0.99
C LEU A 40 27.51 -3.13 -0.17
N THR A 41 27.36 -4.43 0.09
CA THR A 41 28.39 -5.22 0.77
C THR A 41 29.68 -5.22 -0.05
N SER A 42 29.58 -5.43 -1.36
CA SER A 42 30.74 -5.41 -2.27
C SER A 42 31.42 -4.04 -2.30
N GLU A 43 30.65 -2.97 -2.39
CA GLU A 43 31.16 -1.59 -2.36
C GLU A 43 31.81 -1.26 -1.02
N GLY A 44 31.22 -1.70 0.10
CA GLY A 44 31.78 -1.54 1.44
C GLY A 44 33.10 -2.28 1.63
N LEU A 45 33.22 -3.50 1.11
CA LEU A 45 34.46 -4.27 1.14
C LEU A 45 35.56 -3.63 0.29
N MET A 46 35.23 -3.09 -0.88
CA MET A 46 36.18 -2.34 -1.70
C MET A 46 36.64 -1.05 -0.99
N ALA A 47 35.74 -0.35 -0.33
CA ALA A 47 36.07 0.84 0.45
C ALA A 47 36.98 0.52 1.65
N LEU A 48 36.71 -0.57 2.35
CA LEU A 48 37.55 -1.06 3.45
C LEU A 48 38.95 -1.42 2.97
N HIS A 49 39.08 -2.11 1.84
CA HIS A 49 40.37 -2.45 1.24
C HIS A 49 41.16 -1.18 0.85
N THR A 50 40.47 -0.21 0.27
CA THR A 50 41.08 1.07 -0.08
C THR A 50 41.53 1.83 1.19
N ALA A 51 40.72 1.82 2.23
CA ALA A 51 41.11 2.41 3.51
C ALA A 51 42.35 1.73 4.12
N ALA A 52 42.43 0.39 4.05
CA ALA A 52 43.60 -0.35 4.54
C ALA A 52 44.89 0.00 3.77
N GLY A 53 44.74 0.25 2.45
CA GLY A 53 45.86 0.69 1.61
C GLY A 53 46.35 2.10 1.92
N ASN A 54 45.47 3.00 2.31
CA ASN A 54 45.77 4.41 2.51
C ASN A 54 45.96 4.83 3.99
N TYR A 55 45.77 3.90 4.93
CA TYR A 55 45.87 4.26 6.35
C TYR A 55 47.28 4.50 6.81
N ASP A 56 47.48 5.64 7.44
CA ASP A 56 48.72 6.00 8.15
C ASP A 56 48.40 6.07 9.66
N PRO A 57 49.05 5.23 10.50
CA PRO A 57 48.87 5.27 11.95
C PRO A 57 49.37 6.55 12.58
N ASP A 58 50.30 7.24 11.93
CA ASP A 58 50.87 8.54 12.38
C ASP A 58 50.13 9.76 11.79
N ASN A 59 48.88 9.58 11.33
CA ASN A 59 48.07 10.65 10.76
C ASN A 59 47.88 11.81 11.74
N GLU A 60 47.84 13.04 11.22
CA GLU A 60 47.75 14.27 11.99
C GLU A 60 46.52 14.35 12.91
N GLU A 61 45.44 13.63 12.57
CA GLU A 61 44.17 13.60 13.32
C GLU A 61 44.16 12.56 14.44
N GLY A 62 45.16 11.66 14.52
CA GLY A 62 45.26 10.59 15.53
C GLY A 62 44.10 9.56 15.45
N ALA A 63 43.45 9.47 14.29
CA ALA A 63 42.30 8.61 14.12
C ALA A 63 42.72 7.11 14.08
N SER A 64 42.03 6.26 14.83
CA SER A 64 42.22 4.83 14.74
C SER A 64 41.79 4.28 13.38
N PHE A 65 42.38 3.15 12.94
CA PHE A 65 41.97 2.52 11.68
C PHE A 65 40.47 2.25 11.62
N LYS A 66 39.86 1.86 12.75
CA LYS A 66 38.40 1.65 12.85
C LYS A 66 37.61 2.89 12.47
N THR A 67 37.99 4.05 12.97
CA THR A 67 37.33 5.32 12.66
C THR A 67 37.55 5.69 11.20
N TYR A 68 38.77 5.61 10.73
CA TYR A 68 39.16 5.91 9.35
C TYR A 68 38.42 5.03 8.32
N ALA A 69 38.42 3.71 8.51
CA ALA A 69 37.73 2.76 7.64
C ALA A 69 36.19 2.96 7.65
N SER A 70 35.64 3.33 8.81
CA SER A 70 34.21 3.61 8.93
C SER A 70 33.78 4.77 8.03
N GLU A 71 34.57 5.82 7.91
CA GLU A 71 34.25 6.96 7.03
C GLU A 71 34.31 6.55 5.54
N TYR A 72 35.28 5.74 5.15
CA TYR A 72 35.37 5.20 3.78
C TYR A 72 34.15 4.35 3.42
N ILE A 73 33.73 3.47 4.33
CA ILE A 73 32.55 2.61 4.13
C ILE A 73 31.26 3.45 4.01
N LYS A 74 31.07 4.41 4.89
CA LYS A 74 29.91 5.30 4.84
C LYS A 74 29.87 6.12 3.55
N LEU A 75 31.01 6.64 3.12
CA LEU A 75 31.14 7.41 1.89
C LEU A 75 30.85 6.55 0.66
N SER A 76 31.36 5.33 0.62
CA SER A 76 31.09 4.37 -0.45
C SER A 76 29.59 4.05 -0.54
N PHE A 77 28.93 3.79 0.57
CA PHE A 77 27.49 3.59 0.60
C PHE A 77 26.71 4.81 0.09
N ALA A 78 27.11 6.02 0.51
CA ALA A 78 26.50 7.23 0.03
C ALA A 78 26.68 7.42 -1.49
N ASN A 79 27.87 7.13 -2.01
CA ASN A 79 28.17 7.21 -3.43
C ASN A 79 27.40 6.16 -4.24
N TYR A 80 27.27 4.91 -3.75
CA TYR A 80 26.46 3.89 -4.38
C TYR A 80 25.02 4.34 -4.55
N TRP A 81 24.42 4.91 -3.47
CA TRP A 81 23.06 5.45 -3.54
C TRP A 81 22.94 6.58 -4.55
N LYS A 82 23.91 7.50 -4.61
CA LYS A 82 23.91 8.61 -5.58
C LYS A 82 24.04 8.13 -7.01
N THR A 83 24.90 7.14 -7.26
CA THR A 83 25.28 6.77 -8.62
C THR A 83 24.46 5.62 -9.21
N LYS A 84 24.01 4.67 -8.38
CA LYS A 84 23.33 3.46 -8.83
C LYS A 84 21.82 3.48 -8.57
N ILE A 85 21.43 3.96 -7.39
CA ILE A 85 20.03 3.96 -6.97
C ILE A 85 19.39 5.32 -7.23
N ARG A 86 20.16 6.39 -7.08
CA ARG A 86 19.78 7.76 -7.42
C ARG A 86 20.89 8.37 -8.30
N PRO A 87 20.99 8.01 -9.57
CA PRO A 87 21.80 8.83 -10.45
C PRO A 87 21.20 10.24 -10.37
N GLU A 88 22.00 11.19 -9.94
CA GLU A 88 21.62 12.60 -10.06
C GLU A 88 21.16 12.81 -11.50
N PRO A 89 20.03 13.51 -11.75
CA PRO A 89 19.75 13.98 -13.10
C PRO A 89 21.04 14.67 -13.55
N GLU A 90 21.42 14.48 -14.82
CA GLU A 90 22.50 15.26 -15.41
C GLU A 90 22.18 16.73 -15.22
N TYR A 91 22.58 17.26 -14.07
CA TYR A 91 22.61 18.70 -13.85
C TYR A 91 23.73 19.21 -14.72
N ASP A 92 23.38 20.16 -15.58
CA ASP A 92 24.31 21.05 -16.20
C ASP A 92 25.39 21.41 -15.16
N ASP A 93 26.66 21.11 -15.47
CA ASP A 93 27.83 21.22 -14.56
C ASP A 93 28.01 22.63 -13.96
N THR A 94 27.11 23.57 -14.25
CA THR A 94 27.07 24.93 -13.74
C THR A 94 26.35 25.11 -12.40
N VAL A 95 25.70 24.06 -11.86
CA VAL A 95 24.94 24.14 -10.58
C VAL A 95 25.51 23.16 -9.56
N ARG A 96 26.72 23.33 -9.15
CA ARG A 96 27.26 22.77 -7.91
C ARG A 96 26.88 23.64 -6.72
N PRO A 97 26.61 23.07 -5.54
CA PRO A 97 26.67 23.85 -4.34
C PRO A 97 28.09 24.45 -4.25
N PRO A 98 28.24 25.78 -4.10
CA PRO A 98 29.55 26.41 -4.07
C PRO A 98 30.37 25.85 -2.92
N LYS A 99 31.59 25.40 -3.21
CA LYS A 99 32.59 25.17 -2.17
C LYS A 99 32.84 26.50 -1.44
N GLU A 100 33.16 26.43 -0.18
CA GLU A 100 33.47 27.62 0.63
C GLU A 100 34.42 28.53 -0.13
N GLY A 101 33.94 29.71 -0.60
CA GLY A 101 34.70 30.72 -1.34
C GLY A 101 34.30 30.96 -2.81
N GLU A 102 33.51 30.13 -3.44
CA GLU A 102 33.03 30.34 -4.82
C GLU A 102 31.59 30.87 -4.84
N ILE A 103 31.41 32.15 -4.98
CA ILE A 103 30.12 32.80 -5.18
C ILE A 103 30.04 33.22 -6.65
N TYR A 104 29.20 32.48 -7.43
CA TYR A 104 28.81 32.95 -8.77
C TYR A 104 27.62 33.90 -8.64
N LEU A 105 27.85 35.17 -8.80
CA LEU A 105 26.80 36.18 -8.93
C LEU A 105 26.33 36.19 -10.39
N ASP A 106 25.20 35.54 -10.67
CA ASP A 106 24.46 35.70 -11.91
C ASP A 106 23.67 37.03 -11.82
N GLU A 107 24.06 38.01 -12.61
CA GLU A 107 23.49 39.37 -12.63
C GLU A 107 22.04 39.47 -13.07
N LYS A 108 21.38 38.35 -13.38
CA LYS A 108 20.00 38.28 -13.87
C LYS A 108 18.97 37.65 -12.94
N LYS A 109 19.35 37.29 -11.71
CA LYS A 109 18.33 36.85 -10.74
C LYS A 109 17.56 38.04 -10.18
N PRO A 110 16.22 37.96 -10.11
CA PRO A 110 15.43 39.04 -9.49
C PRO A 110 15.98 39.26 -8.08
N GLN A 111 16.20 40.54 -7.74
CA GLN A 111 16.69 40.95 -6.42
C GLN A 111 15.81 40.24 -5.36
N CYS A 112 16.36 39.22 -4.73
CA CYS A 112 15.74 38.65 -3.54
C CYS A 112 15.54 39.79 -2.54
N VAL A 113 14.30 40.14 -2.31
CA VAL A 113 13.93 41.02 -1.20
C VAL A 113 14.66 40.46 0.01
N LYS A 114 15.53 41.27 0.65
CA LYS A 114 16.16 40.94 1.93
C LYS A 114 15.05 40.74 2.93
N LEU A 115 14.50 39.54 2.96
CA LEU A 115 13.49 39.12 3.93
C LEU A 115 14.18 39.24 5.30
N ALA A 116 13.56 39.99 6.16
CA ALA A 116 14.09 40.33 7.47
C ALA A 116 14.62 39.10 8.20
N LYS A 117 15.82 39.27 8.81
CA LYS A 117 16.54 38.24 9.61
C LYS A 117 15.78 37.66 10.82
N LYS A 118 14.49 37.95 10.97
CA LYS A 118 13.71 37.63 12.18
C LYS A 118 12.28 37.26 11.85
N GLU A 119 12.10 36.04 11.33
CA GLU A 119 10.79 35.37 11.41
C GLU A 119 11.04 33.95 11.93
N PRO A 120 11.01 33.73 13.26
CA PRO A 120 11.14 32.40 13.89
C PRO A 120 10.16 31.41 13.31
N ASP A 121 8.93 31.84 13.03
CA ASP A 121 7.85 31.02 12.48
C ASP A 121 8.21 30.44 11.10
N ARG A 122 8.89 31.22 10.28
CA ARG A 122 9.31 30.75 8.96
C ARG A 122 10.44 29.70 9.05
N GLN A 123 11.38 29.88 9.96
CA GLN A 123 12.44 28.92 10.20
C GLN A 123 11.87 27.62 10.78
N ALA A 124 10.86 27.71 11.64
CA ALA A 124 10.17 26.56 12.18
C ALA A 124 9.53 25.71 11.07
N LEU A 125 8.81 26.34 10.13
CA LEU A 125 8.24 25.65 8.98
C LEU A 125 9.29 24.98 8.09
N GLN A 126 10.44 25.65 7.88
CA GLN A 126 11.53 25.08 7.09
C GLN A 126 12.19 23.89 7.80
N ILE A 127 12.35 23.95 9.11
CA ILE A 127 12.86 22.83 9.91
C ILE A 127 11.88 21.65 9.86
N LEU A 128 10.57 21.92 9.94
CA LEU A 128 9.55 20.87 9.77
C LEU A 128 9.62 20.21 8.40
N ASP A 129 9.81 20.98 7.34
CA ASP A 129 9.98 20.44 5.99
C ASP A 129 11.23 19.56 5.91
N VAL A 130 12.35 19.99 6.52
CA VAL A 130 13.59 19.18 6.60
C VAL A 130 13.33 17.87 7.34
N LEU A 131 12.69 17.91 8.51
CA LEU A 131 12.37 16.71 9.28
C LEU A 131 11.48 15.75 8.50
N ARG A 132 10.42 16.26 7.86
CA ARG A 132 9.51 15.45 7.05
C ARG A 132 10.18 14.80 5.85
N MET A 133 11.09 15.52 5.21
CA MET A 133 11.78 15.03 4.01
C MET A 133 12.91 14.05 4.35
N TRP A 134 13.68 14.32 5.41
CA TRP A 134 14.96 13.67 5.67
C TRP A 134 15.00 12.84 6.94
N SER A 135 13.85 12.56 7.56
CA SER A 135 13.79 11.62 8.66
C SER A 135 12.53 10.75 8.61
N ASP A 136 12.60 9.58 9.20
CA ASP A 136 11.51 8.63 9.35
C ASP A 136 11.81 7.66 10.52
N GLU A 137 11.01 6.61 10.66
CA GLU A 137 11.15 5.59 11.72
C GLU A 137 12.51 4.86 11.73
N ASN A 138 13.22 4.87 10.59
CA ASN A 138 14.51 4.19 10.40
C ASN A 138 15.69 5.17 10.24
N HIS A 139 15.41 6.45 10.03
CA HIS A 139 16.41 7.48 9.74
C HIS A 139 16.16 8.67 10.64
N SER A 140 16.96 8.77 11.69
CA SER A 140 17.00 9.93 12.58
C SER A 140 18.08 10.92 12.14
N LEU A 141 17.90 12.17 12.52
CA LEU A 141 18.84 13.28 12.26
C LEU A 141 19.44 13.79 13.56
N THR A 142 20.72 14.14 13.51
CA THR A 142 21.32 14.97 14.56
C THR A 142 20.90 16.43 14.37
N GLN A 143 21.07 17.26 15.40
CA GLN A 143 20.86 18.71 15.24
C GLN A 143 21.75 19.30 14.14
N GLN A 144 22.97 18.80 13.99
CA GLN A 144 23.89 19.27 12.94
C GLN A 144 23.36 18.89 11.55
N ASP A 145 22.85 17.67 11.38
CA ASP A 145 22.23 17.26 10.10
C ASP A 145 21.04 18.17 9.75
N ILE A 146 20.20 18.50 10.74
CA ILE A 146 19.06 19.41 10.53
C ILE A 146 19.56 20.81 10.12
N PHE A 147 20.64 21.30 10.72
CA PHE A 147 21.21 22.62 10.38
C PHE A 147 21.75 22.62 8.97
N ASP A 148 22.47 21.59 8.56
CA ASP A 148 23.06 21.49 7.23
C ASP A 148 21.98 21.32 6.15
N TRP A 149 20.98 20.48 6.39
CA TRP A 149 19.83 20.35 5.49
C TRP A 149 18.97 21.61 5.42
N HIS A 150 18.73 22.27 6.55
CA HIS A 150 18.02 23.55 6.59
C HIS A 150 18.77 24.62 5.78
N PHE A 151 20.08 24.66 5.91
CA PHE A 151 20.91 25.60 5.13
C PHE A 151 20.80 25.27 3.63
N ALA A 152 20.97 24.01 3.23
CA ALA A 152 20.87 23.58 1.85
C ALA A 152 19.48 23.90 1.26
N TYR A 153 18.42 23.59 1.99
CA TYR A 153 17.04 23.90 1.61
C TYR A 153 16.82 25.40 1.40
N CYS A 154 17.32 26.23 2.31
CA CYS A 154 17.21 27.69 2.20
C CYS A 154 18.00 28.24 1.03
N TYR A 155 19.19 27.68 0.75
CA TYR A 155 20.02 28.07 -0.38
C TYR A 155 19.32 27.70 -1.71
N GLU A 156 18.89 26.49 -1.89
CA GLU A 156 18.24 26.05 -3.13
C GLU A 156 16.92 26.78 -3.40
N LYS A 157 16.08 26.89 -2.39
CA LYS A 157 14.73 27.45 -2.55
C LYS A 157 14.69 28.98 -2.56
N HIS A 158 15.60 29.61 -1.84
CA HIS A 158 15.55 31.07 -1.57
C HIS A 158 16.83 31.80 -1.89
N GLY A 159 17.91 31.11 -2.25
CA GLY A 159 19.22 31.73 -2.53
C GLY A 159 19.89 32.37 -1.29
N PHE A 160 19.54 31.93 -0.08
CA PHE A 160 20.17 32.44 1.14
C PHE A 160 21.58 31.88 1.31
N THR A 161 22.54 32.76 1.57
CA THR A 161 23.96 32.42 1.80
C THR A 161 24.37 32.50 3.27
N ASP A 162 23.57 33.12 4.12
CA ASP A 162 23.86 33.27 5.54
C ASP A 162 23.46 32.04 6.33
N LYS A 163 24.40 31.39 7.01
CA LYS A 163 24.10 30.29 7.94
C LYS A 163 23.33 30.84 9.15
N PRO A 164 22.19 30.23 9.51
CA PRO A 164 21.50 30.62 10.73
C PRO A 164 22.32 30.25 11.97
N ASP A 165 22.11 31.00 13.06
CA ASP A 165 22.77 30.70 14.34
C ASP A 165 22.28 29.34 14.88
N PRO A 166 23.18 28.36 15.13
CA PRO A 166 22.83 27.06 15.66
C PRO A 166 22.02 27.11 16.96
N ARG A 167 22.24 28.11 17.81
CA ARG A 167 21.50 28.30 19.06
C ARG A 167 20.04 28.64 18.79
N VAL A 168 19.76 29.45 17.78
CA VAL A 168 18.40 29.80 17.36
C VAL A 168 17.71 28.59 16.80
N LEU A 169 18.37 27.83 15.92
CA LEU A 169 17.79 26.59 15.36
C LEU A 169 17.52 25.53 16.44
N SER A 170 18.45 25.34 17.36
CA SER A 170 18.28 24.42 18.50
C SER A 170 17.07 24.81 19.37
N LYS A 171 16.85 26.10 19.58
CA LYS A 171 15.66 26.59 20.29
C LYS A 171 14.40 26.30 19.51
N ILE A 172 14.38 26.58 18.20
CA ILE A 172 13.20 26.32 17.34
C ILE A 172 12.85 24.82 17.34
N ILE A 173 13.84 23.92 17.28
CA ILE A 173 13.59 22.47 17.35
C ILE A 173 12.91 22.10 18.66
N LYS A 174 13.37 22.64 19.79
CA LYS A 174 12.75 22.40 21.10
C LYS A 174 11.32 22.97 21.19
N ASP A 175 11.13 24.17 20.66
CA ASP A 175 9.81 24.80 20.63
C ASP A 175 8.84 23.96 19.74
N LEU A 176 9.31 23.43 18.60
CA LEU A 176 8.52 22.56 17.73
C LEU A 176 8.14 21.23 18.40
N ILE A 177 9.06 20.63 19.15
CA ILE A 177 8.77 19.40 19.93
C ILE A 177 7.66 19.70 20.94
N LEU A 178 7.71 20.84 21.62
CA LEU A 178 6.71 21.25 22.59
C LEU A 178 5.33 21.53 21.96
N GLU A 179 5.32 22.29 20.87
CA GLU A 179 4.09 22.67 20.17
C GLU A 179 3.38 21.50 19.51
N LEU A 180 4.13 20.45 19.14
CA LEU A 180 3.60 19.25 18.52
C LEU A 180 3.44 18.08 19.50
N ASP A 181 3.63 18.33 20.80
CA ASP A 181 3.35 17.37 21.85
C ASP A 181 1.82 17.09 21.90
N PRO A 182 1.38 15.83 21.95
CA PRO A 182 -0.03 15.51 22.05
C PRO A 182 -0.64 16.05 23.34
N TYR A 183 -1.86 16.56 23.27
CA TYR A 183 -2.59 17.06 24.43
C TYR A 183 -2.75 16.00 25.54
N GLU A 184 -2.94 16.44 26.77
CA GLU A 184 -3.05 15.65 28.01
C GLU A 184 -4.00 14.43 27.96
N TYR A 185 -4.83 14.33 26.93
CA TYR A 185 -5.78 13.23 26.73
C TYR A 185 -5.26 12.08 25.88
N SER A 186 -4.05 12.17 25.34
CA SER A 186 -3.46 11.05 24.61
C SER A 186 -3.06 9.95 25.59
N ASN A 187 -3.16 8.69 25.16
CA ASN A 187 -2.78 7.52 25.96
C ASN A 187 -1.26 7.40 26.18
N ASP A 188 -0.53 8.49 26.02
CA ASP A 188 0.92 8.59 26.24
C ASP A 188 1.75 7.59 25.43
N LYS A 189 1.22 7.19 24.26
CA LYS A 189 1.93 6.31 23.36
C LYS A 189 2.90 7.09 22.51
N ARG A 190 4.06 6.50 22.26
CA ARG A 190 5.11 7.06 21.41
C ARG A 190 4.58 7.46 20.02
N GLU A 191 3.60 6.74 19.50
CA GLU A 191 2.92 6.97 18.23
C GLU A 191 2.12 8.28 18.17
N ASP A 192 1.73 8.83 19.33
CA ASP A 192 0.98 10.08 19.42
C ASP A 192 1.87 11.31 19.16
N TYR A 193 3.17 11.19 19.30
CA TYR A 193 4.13 12.28 19.11
C TYR A 193 4.51 12.42 17.65
N LYS A 194 4.70 13.66 17.18
CA LYS A 194 5.11 13.96 15.81
C LYS A 194 6.61 14.05 15.62
N ILE A 195 7.34 14.38 16.68
CA ILE A 195 8.80 14.42 16.68
C ILE A 195 9.31 13.56 17.82
N LEU A 196 10.17 12.61 17.49
CA LEU A 196 10.86 11.75 18.46
C LEU A 196 12.34 12.09 18.51
N TYR A 197 13.01 11.78 19.62
CA TYR A 197 14.44 11.95 19.79
C TYR A 197 15.02 10.84 20.66
N ASP A 198 16.36 10.78 20.73
CA ASP A 198 17.07 9.73 21.47
C ASP A 198 16.63 9.65 22.92
N GLY A 199 16.48 8.41 23.40
CA GLY A 199 16.01 8.14 24.75
C GLY A 199 14.63 8.70 25.04
N PHE A 200 13.73 8.74 24.03
CA PHE A 200 12.39 9.31 24.18
C PHE A 200 11.72 8.83 25.45
N ASP A 201 11.53 9.78 26.36
CA ASP A 201 10.88 9.64 27.65
C ASP A 201 10.20 10.98 27.95
N LYS A 202 8.96 10.95 28.44
CA LYS A 202 8.17 12.16 28.71
C LYS A 202 8.83 13.09 29.72
N ASP A 203 9.46 12.53 30.75
CA ASP A 203 10.15 13.33 31.75
C ASP A 203 11.45 13.92 31.21
N LEU A 204 12.13 13.19 30.33
CA LEU A 204 13.32 13.69 29.63
C LEU A 204 12.93 14.77 28.63
N LEU A 205 11.82 14.61 27.92
CA LEU A 205 11.26 15.62 27.02
C LEU A 205 11.05 16.94 27.78
N LYS A 206 10.34 16.92 28.90
CA LYS A 206 10.08 18.09 29.74
C LYS A 206 11.38 18.76 30.22
N LYS A 207 12.33 17.99 30.73
CA LYS A 207 13.63 18.51 31.18
C LYS A 207 14.42 19.18 30.05
N ASN A 208 14.42 18.61 28.86
CA ASN A 208 15.12 19.18 27.71
C ASN A 208 14.47 20.48 27.23
N ILE A 209 13.14 20.57 27.26
CA ILE A 209 12.39 21.76 26.83
C ILE A 209 12.51 22.89 27.85
N GLU A 210 12.43 22.58 29.12
CA GLU A 210 12.57 23.55 30.24
C GLU A 210 13.98 24.13 30.35
N GLY A 211 14.94 23.64 29.56
CA GLY A 211 16.31 24.15 29.54
C GLY A 211 17.14 23.78 30.77
N SER A 212 16.66 22.83 31.56
CA SER A 212 17.31 22.41 32.82
C SER A 212 18.48 21.45 32.63
N ALA A 213 18.75 20.99 31.41
CA ALA A 213 19.87 20.11 31.10
C ALA A 213 20.62 20.56 29.84
N ASP A 214 21.94 20.54 29.89
CA ASP A 214 22.85 20.70 28.74
C ASP A 214 22.77 19.46 27.78
N SER A 215 21.73 18.67 27.88
CA SER A 215 21.58 17.47 27.08
C SER A 215 21.26 17.82 25.64
N LYS A 216 22.16 17.45 24.74
CA LYS A 216 21.94 17.52 23.32
C LYS A 216 20.81 16.56 22.96
N ILE A 217 19.77 17.08 22.32
CA ILE A 217 18.77 16.24 21.66
C ILE A 217 19.45 15.61 20.45
N THR A 218 19.40 14.30 20.34
CA THR A 218 19.98 13.52 19.23
C THR A 218 18.93 12.57 18.65
N ASP A 219 19.23 11.96 17.51
CA ASP A 219 18.37 10.97 16.86
C ASP A 219 16.92 11.46 16.67
N ILE A 220 16.81 12.71 16.16
CA ILE A 220 15.53 13.39 15.97
C ILE A 220 14.88 12.85 14.69
N SER A 221 13.63 12.40 14.79
CA SER A 221 12.88 11.88 13.66
C SER A 221 11.43 12.37 13.63
N TRP A 222 10.90 12.50 12.43
CA TRP A 222 9.50 12.80 12.20
C TRP A 222 8.66 11.51 12.17
N VAL A 223 7.55 11.50 12.88
CA VAL A 223 6.56 10.42 12.81
C VAL A 223 5.62 10.68 11.64
N HIS A 224 5.81 9.97 10.55
CA HIS A 224 4.95 10.05 9.38
C HIS A 224 3.56 9.51 9.65
N THR A 225 2.56 9.95 8.86
CA THR A 225 1.18 9.48 8.98
C THR A 225 1.05 7.98 8.76
N PHE A 226 1.89 7.44 7.87
CA PHE A 226 1.98 6.01 7.59
C PHE A 226 3.42 5.57 7.84
N SER A 227 3.59 4.43 8.49
CA SER A 227 4.88 3.73 8.53
C SER A 227 5.27 3.25 7.12
N ASN A 228 6.55 2.98 6.90
CA ASN A 228 7.01 2.46 5.62
C ASN A 228 6.28 1.16 5.22
N GLY A 229 6.01 0.27 6.19
CA GLY A 229 5.27 -0.96 5.93
C GLY A 229 3.78 -0.76 5.60
N GLU A 230 3.15 0.29 6.11
CA GLU A 230 1.78 0.66 5.74
C GLU A 230 1.75 1.29 4.34
N MET A 231 2.74 2.12 4.01
CA MET A 231 2.87 2.67 2.68
C MET A 231 3.11 1.60 1.62
N ASP A 232 3.93 0.58 1.91
CA ASP A 232 4.11 -0.57 1.01
C ASP A 232 2.78 -1.24 0.70
N LYS A 233 1.97 -1.52 1.72
CA LYS A 233 0.62 -2.12 1.55
C LYS A 233 -0.33 -1.23 0.77
N LEU A 234 -0.32 0.08 1.03
CA LEU A 234 -1.16 1.04 0.28
C LEU A 234 -0.75 1.10 -1.18
N ILE A 235 0.55 1.17 -1.48
CA ILE A 235 1.06 1.22 -2.85
C ILE A 235 0.76 -0.09 -3.58
N GLU A 236 1.00 -1.23 -2.93
CA GLU A 236 0.67 -2.54 -3.47
C GLU A 236 -0.82 -2.64 -3.80
N THR A 237 -1.70 -2.27 -2.86
CA THR A 237 -3.15 -2.25 -3.08
C THR A 237 -3.54 -1.38 -4.26
N VAL A 238 -2.95 -0.20 -4.40
CA VAL A 238 -3.22 0.69 -5.54
C VAL A 238 -2.71 0.08 -6.85
N CYS A 239 -1.51 -0.48 -6.86
CA CYS A 239 -0.91 -1.09 -8.06
C CYS A 239 -1.70 -2.29 -8.56
N PHE A 240 -2.19 -3.15 -7.65
CA PHE A 240 -2.96 -4.36 -7.98
C PHE A 240 -4.46 -4.10 -8.13
N SER A 241 -4.95 -2.90 -7.89
CA SER A 241 -6.37 -2.59 -8.04
C SER A 241 -6.81 -2.63 -9.50
N ASP A 242 -7.82 -3.42 -9.80
CA ASP A 242 -8.46 -3.48 -11.12
C ASP A 242 -9.40 -2.30 -11.40
N MET A 243 -9.77 -1.57 -10.35
CA MET A 243 -10.71 -0.46 -10.44
C MET A 243 -10.09 0.84 -10.97
N LEU A 244 -8.77 0.94 -10.93
CA LEU A 244 -8.04 2.16 -11.23
C LEU A 244 -7.38 2.05 -12.61
N THR A 245 -7.49 3.11 -13.40
CA THR A 245 -6.71 3.26 -14.62
C THR A 245 -5.22 3.41 -14.30
N ALA A 246 -4.34 3.16 -15.25
CA ALA A 246 -2.90 3.36 -15.09
C ALA A 246 -2.54 4.80 -14.66
N GLU A 247 -3.28 5.78 -15.16
CA GLU A 247 -3.11 7.20 -14.79
C GLU A 247 -3.55 7.46 -13.35
N GLU A 248 -4.67 6.88 -12.92
CA GLU A 248 -5.17 7.00 -11.54
C GLU A 248 -4.23 6.33 -10.55
N LYS A 249 -3.74 5.12 -10.86
CA LYS A 249 -2.71 4.43 -10.07
C LYS A 249 -1.48 5.30 -9.91
N THR A 250 -0.91 5.78 -11.00
CA THR A 250 0.27 6.66 -11.00
C THR A 250 0.04 7.90 -10.14
N ARG A 251 -1.12 8.56 -10.30
CA ARG A 251 -1.47 9.74 -9.53
C ARG A 251 -1.59 9.46 -8.02
N LEU A 252 -2.21 8.32 -7.64
CA LEU A 252 -2.39 7.95 -6.23
C LEU A 252 -1.05 7.54 -5.60
N VAL A 253 -0.25 6.71 -6.28
CA VAL A 253 1.08 6.32 -5.80
C VAL A 253 1.95 7.55 -5.59
N LYS A 254 1.95 8.51 -6.53
CA LYS A 254 2.67 9.78 -6.39
C LYS A 254 2.23 10.56 -5.13
N LYS A 255 0.93 10.57 -4.81
CA LYS A 255 0.42 11.24 -3.60
C LYS A 255 0.86 10.52 -2.32
N ILE A 256 0.85 9.18 -2.32
CA ILE A 256 1.33 8.39 -1.18
C ILE A 256 2.82 8.68 -0.97
N PHE A 257 3.63 8.66 -2.02
CA PHE A 257 5.06 9.01 -1.94
C PHE A 257 5.32 10.43 -1.43
N ALA A 258 4.45 11.38 -1.73
CA ALA A 258 4.58 12.75 -1.24
C ALA A 258 4.39 12.87 0.29
N THR A 259 3.89 11.85 0.97
CA THR A 259 3.77 11.79 2.44
C THR A 259 4.96 11.10 3.11
N ALA A 260 5.87 10.51 2.34
CA ALA A 260 7.02 9.76 2.80
C ALA A 260 8.27 10.63 2.94
N SER A 261 9.25 10.11 3.68
CA SER A 261 10.60 10.65 3.67
C SER A 261 11.27 10.43 2.30
N GLU A 262 12.35 11.18 2.05
CA GLU A 262 13.19 10.94 0.87
C GLU A 262 13.92 9.59 0.90
N TYR A 263 14.05 8.96 2.07
CA TYR A 263 14.64 7.64 2.22
C TYR A 263 13.68 6.50 1.89
N TYR A 264 12.37 6.79 1.83
CA TYR A 264 11.40 5.74 1.50
C TYR A 264 11.58 5.24 0.07
N TYR A 265 11.64 3.94 -0.09
CA TYR A 265 11.74 3.23 -1.34
C TYR A 265 10.60 2.20 -1.47
N SER A 266 10.04 2.09 -2.65
CA SER A 266 9.09 1.03 -2.98
C SER A 266 9.54 0.33 -4.26
N PRO A 267 9.48 -1.02 -4.32
CA PRO A 267 9.81 -1.77 -5.53
C PRO A 267 8.84 -1.52 -6.68
N PHE A 268 7.69 -0.91 -6.40
CA PHE A 268 6.64 -0.65 -7.39
C PHE A 268 6.74 0.73 -8.06
N TRP A 269 7.64 1.60 -7.59
CA TRP A 269 7.69 3.00 -8.03
C TRP A 269 9.10 3.48 -8.38
N ASP A 270 9.22 4.02 -9.59
CA ASP A 270 10.41 4.75 -10.00
C ASP A 270 10.28 6.24 -9.64
N LYS A 271 11.07 6.68 -8.64
CA LYS A 271 11.09 8.09 -8.22
C LYS A 271 11.60 9.02 -9.33
N LYS A 272 12.56 8.57 -10.14
CA LYS A 272 13.17 9.37 -11.21
C LYS A 272 12.17 9.63 -12.34
N ASP A 273 11.61 8.56 -12.87
CA ASP A 273 10.67 8.63 -14.00
C ASP A 273 9.23 8.88 -13.55
N GLN A 274 8.98 8.87 -12.23
CA GLN A 274 7.65 9.03 -11.62
C GLN A 274 6.60 8.10 -12.22
N LYS A 275 6.97 6.84 -12.41
CA LYS A 275 6.12 5.80 -13.00
C LYS A 275 6.07 4.55 -12.13
N ILE A 276 5.02 3.78 -12.30
CA ILE A 276 4.90 2.44 -11.71
C ILE A 276 5.81 1.50 -12.48
N LEU A 277 6.75 0.83 -11.76
CA LEU A 277 7.70 -0.13 -12.33
C LEU A 277 7.04 -1.47 -12.63
N PHE A 278 6.07 -1.85 -11.84
CA PHE A 278 5.31 -3.08 -11.99
C PHE A 278 3.86 -2.73 -12.29
N ASN A 279 3.47 -2.95 -13.54
CA ASN A 279 2.06 -2.94 -13.91
C ASN A 279 1.66 -4.40 -14.02
N PRO A 280 0.98 -4.99 -13.00
CA PRO A 280 0.40 -6.30 -13.18
C PRO A 280 -0.52 -6.18 -14.39
N GLU A 281 -0.18 -6.88 -15.47
CA GLU A 281 -1.12 -7.06 -16.58
C GLU A 281 -2.31 -7.80 -16.03
N VAL A 282 -3.27 -7.04 -15.57
CA VAL A 282 -4.51 -7.60 -15.11
C VAL A 282 -5.27 -7.99 -16.35
N LEU A 283 -5.61 -9.26 -16.46
CA LEU A 283 -6.37 -9.85 -17.57
C LEU A 283 -7.67 -9.08 -17.84
N HIS A 284 -8.05 -8.19 -16.95
CA HIS A 284 -9.34 -7.54 -16.89
C HIS A 284 -9.24 -6.03 -16.67
N GLY A 285 -8.66 -5.30 -17.60
CA GLY A 285 -8.84 -3.84 -17.65
C GLY A 285 -10.31 -3.41 -17.80
N ARG A 286 -11.25 -4.26 -17.37
CA ARG A 286 -12.71 -4.06 -17.49
C ARG A 286 -13.19 -2.98 -16.54
N LEU A 287 -12.66 -2.97 -15.32
CA LEU A 287 -13.15 -2.11 -14.25
C LEU A 287 -12.66 -0.67 -14.39
N SER A 288 -11.58 -0.46 -15.14
CA SER A 288 -11.05 0.88 -15.42
C SER A 288 -11.73 1.59 -16.59
N LYS A 289 -12.57 0.88 -17.36
CA LYS A 289 -13.31 1.49 -18.47
C LYS A 289 -14.45 2.35 -17.95
N LYS A 290 -14.61 3.54 -18.54
CA LYS A 290 -15.75 4.41 -18.26
C LYS A 290 -16.92 4.02 -19.17
N PHE A 291 -18.05 3.69 -18.55
CA PHE A 291 -19.30 3.46 -19.28
C PHE A 291 -20.31 4.53 -18.88
N GLY A 292 -20.95 5.16 -19.85
CA GLY A 292 -21.87 6.27 -19.59
C GLY A 292 -21.21 7.47 -18.89
N GLY A 293 -19.90 7.67 -19.09
CA GLY A 293 -19.15 8.77 -18.50
C GLY A 293 -18.66 8.56 -17.06
N ARG A 294 -19.05 7.46 -16.39
CA ARG A 294 -18.63 7.12 -15.00
C ARG A 294 -17.74 5.89 -14.99
N SER A 295 -16.78 5.89 -14.05
CA SER A 295 -15.98 4.71 -13.74
C SER A 295 -16.74 3.75 -12.82
N VAL A 296 -16.26 2.49 -12.71
CA VAL A 296 -16.81 1.53 -11.73
C VAL A 296 -16.65 2.06 -10.31
N ALA A 297 -15.56 2.78 -10.01
CA ALA A 297 -15.35 3.42 -8.71
C ALA A 297 -16.42 4.48 -8.40
N ASP A 298 -16.81 5.29 -9.39
CA ASP A 298 -17.91 6.25 -9.24
C ASP A 298 -19.25 5.55 -8.98
N ASN A 299 -19.51 4.48 -9.73
CA ASN A 299 -20.71 3.65 -9.54
C ASN A 299 -20.73 3.00 -8.15
N ASN A 300 -19.62 2.41 -7.70
CA ASN A 300 -19.51 1.86 -6.34
C ASN A 300 -19.78 2.91 -5.27
N SER A 301 -19.19 4.10 -5.42
CA SER A 301 -19.40 5.20 -4.48
C SER A 301 -20.88 5.64 -4.42
N LEU A 302 -21.54 5.64 -5.56
CA LEU A 302 -22.96 6.00 -5.66
C LEU A 302 -23.85 4.93 -5.02
N VAL A 303 -23.60 3.65 -5.33
CA VAL A 303 -24.29 2.51 -4.73
C VAL A 303 -24.07 2.51 -3.21
N GLN A 304 -22.85 2.73 -2.73
CA GLN A 304 -22.55 2.79 -1.29
C GLN A 304 -23.28 3.94 -0.58
N LYS A 305 -23.38 5.11 -1.23
CA LYS A 305 -24.16 6.24 -0.71
C LYS A 305 -25.65 5.89 -0.64
N ALA A 306 -26.19 5.21 -1.67
CA ALA A 306 -27.57 4.78 -1.67
C ALA A 306 -27.85 3.77 -0.56
N ILE A 307 -26.95 2.80 -0.33
CA ILE A 307 -27.05 1.84 0.79
C ILE A 307 -27.06 2.59 2.13
N SER A 308 -26.11 3.50 2.35
CA SER A 308 -26.00 4.26 3.59
C SER A 308 -27.22 5.15 3.85
N GLY A 309 -27.81 5.73 2.79
CA GLY A 309 -29.02 6.54 2.84
C GLY A 309 -30.32 5.74 2.81
N ARG A 310 -30.26 4.40 2.66
CA ARG A 310 -31.42 3.52 2.43
C ARG A 310 -32.24 3.95 1.21
N ASN A 311 -31.60 4.50 0.20
CA ASN A 311 -32.28 5.04 -0.97
C ASN A 311 -32.50 3.96 -2.03
N VAL A 312 -33.59 4.07 -2.72
CA VAL A 312 -33.91 3.25 -3.91
C VAL A 312 -33.13 3.81 -5.10
N ILE A 313 -32.55 2.94 -5.92
CA ILE A 313 -31.84 3.33 -7.15
C ILE A 313 -32.56 2.82 -8.39
N SER A 314 -32.41 3.56 -9.48
CA SER A 314 -32.73 3.09 -10.83
C SER A 314 -31.45 3.05 -11.68
N PHE A 315 -31.37 2.09 -12.60
CA PHE A 315 -30.20 1.90 -13.48
C PHE A 315 -30.57 1.10 -14.72
N LYS A 316 -29.69 1.15 -15.73
CA LYS A 316 -29.68 0.20 -16.85
C LYS A 316 -28.68 -0.89 -16.58
N PHE A 317 -29.04 -2.15 -16.87
CA PHE A 317 -28.14 -3.29 -16.78
C PHE A 317 -27.74 -3.73 -18.19
N ASN A 318 -26.45 -3.85 -18.42
CA ASN A 318 -25.87 -3.99 -19.74
C ASN A 318 -25.25 -5.37 -19.95
N HIS A 319 -24.99 -5.72 -21.20
CA HIS A 319 -24.18 -6.85 -21.62
C HIS A 319 -23.10 -6.39 -22.61
N TYR A 320 -22.06 -7.22 -22.79
CA TYR A 320 -20.99 -6.92 -23.74
C TYR A 320 -21.39 -7.33 -25.15
N LYS A 321 -21.10 -6.44 -26.13
CA LYS A 321 -21.13 -6.77 -27.55
C LYS A 321 -19.80 -7.39 -28.00
N GLU A 322 -19.74 -7.88 -29.24
CA GLU A 322 -18.52 -8.47 -29.84
C GLU A 322 -17.33 -7.51 -29.86
N ASP A 323 -17.58 -6.22 -30.02
CA ASP A 323 -16.57 -5.16 -30.02
C ASP A 323 -16.10 -4.75 -28.61
N GLY A 324 -16.65 -5.40 -27.57
CA GLY A 324 -16.37 -5.13 -26.16
C GLY A 324 -17.03 -3.84 -25.63
N SER A 325 -17.93 -3.21 -26.40
CA SER A 325 -18.80 -2.15 -25.90
C SER A 325 -19.96 -2.72 -25.09
N LEU A 326 -20.56 -1.88 -24.23
CA LEU A 326 -21.76 -2.26 -23.49
C LEU A 326 -23.03 -1.80 -24.20
N GLU A 327 -24.06 -2.63 -24.13
CA GLU A 327 -25.41 -2.36 -24.63
C GLU A 327 -26.43 -2.68 -23.55
N PRO A 328 -27.41 -1.78 -23.29
CA PRO A 328 -28.47 -2.02 -22.33
C PRO A 328 -29.34 -3.20 -22.70
N ASN A 329 -29.80 -3.95 -21.71
CA ASN A 329 -30.88 -4.89 -21.92
C ASN A 329 -32.15 -4.14 -22.28
N VAL A 330 -32.91 -4.68 -23.24
CA VAL A 330 -34.16 -4.07 -23.70
C VAL A 330 -35.39 -4.82 -23.19
N VAL A 331 -36.49 -4.11 -23.17
CA VAL A 331 -37.84 -4.71 -22.94
C VAL A 331 -38.25 -5.44 -24.22
N ALA A 332 -38.57 -6.73 -24.11
CA ALA A 332 -38.83 -7.61 -25.25
C ALA A 332 -39.95 -7.07 -26.18
N ASP A 333 -40.97 -6.47 -25.60
CA ASP A 333 -42.19 -6.06 -26.35
C ASP A 333 -42.03 -4.68 -27.04
N THR A 334 -41.21 -3.78 -26.45
CA THR A 334 -41.08 -2.40 -26.95
C THR A 334 -39.73 -2.11 -27.61
N GLY A 335 -38.71 -2.91 -27.31
CA GLY A 335 -37.33 -2.65 -27.75
C GLY A 335 -36.66 -1.46 -27.05
N GLU A 336 -37.30 -0.86 -26.07
CA GLU A 336 -36.74 0.24 -25.28
C GLU A 336 -35.78 -0.27 -24.19
N ASP A 337 -34.82 0.56 -23.81
CA ASP A 337 -33.88 0.25 -22.73
C ASP A 337 -34.63 -0.12 -21.45
N ARG A 338 -34.29 -1.26 -20.88
CA ARG A 338 -34.91 -1.74 -19.64
C ARG A 338 -34.32 -1.00 -18.45
N ILE A 339 -35.17 -0.30 -17.69
CA ILE A 339 -34.83 0.33 -16.43
C ILE A 339 -35.12 -0.64 -15.29
N TYR A 340 -34.10 -0.83 -14.44
CA TYR A 340 -34.20 -1.63 -13.23
C TYR A 340 -34.34 -0.73 -12.04
N VAL A 341 -35.22 -1.06 -11.11
CA VAL A 341 -35.40 -0.35 -9.83
C VAL A 341 -35.04 -1.32 -8.71
N LEU A 342 -34.11 -0.92 -7.85
CA LEU A 342 -33.54 -1.80 -6.85
C LEU A 342 -33.41 -1.05 -5.51
N ARG A 343 -33.72 -1.75 -4.43
CA ARG A 343 -33.31 -1.37 -3.07
C ARG A 343 -31.95 -2.00 -2.81
N PRO A 344 -30.84 -1.25 -2.87
CA PRO A 344 -29.51 -1.80 -2.64
C PRO A 344 -29.30 -2.01 -1.13
N TYR A 345 -28.77 -3.18 -0.77
CA TYR A 345 -28.52 -3.58 0.62
C TYR A 345 -27.04 -3.70 0.94
N HIS A 346 -26.30 -4.37 0.05
CA HIS A 346 -24.87 -4.62 0.25
C HIS A 346 -24.10 -4.46 -1.05
N LEU A 347 -22.86 -4.02 -0.91
CA LEU A 347 -21.86 -4.04 -1.97
C LEU A 347 -20.81 -5.07 -1.56
N VAL A 348 -20.60 -6.08 -2.38
CA VAL A 348 -19.61 -7.14 -2.12
C VAL A 348 -18.63 -7.24 -3.28
N GLN A 349 -17.40 -7.68 -2.97
CA GLN A 349 -16.39 -8.01 -3.97
C GLN A 349 -16.24 -9.53 -4.03
N TYR A 350 -16.32 -10.08 -5.25
CA TYR A 350 -16.18 -11.52 -5.50
C TYR A 350 -15.42 -11.73 -6.81
N HIS A 351 -14.31 -12.46 -6.77
CA HIS A 351 -13.43 -12.69 -7.93
C HIS A 351 -13.14 -11.39 -8.71
N ASP A 352 -12.65 -10.38 -8.01
CA ASP A 352 -12.26 -9.06 -8.56
C ASP A 352 -13.40 -8.25 -9.20
N LEU A 353 -14.65 -8.69 -9.01
CA LEU A 353 -15.84 -7.98 -9.49
C LEU A 353 -16.68 -7.48 -8.32
N TYR A 354 -17.28 -6.31 -8.47
CA TYR A 354 -18.18 -5.75 -7.49
C TYR A 354 -19.62 -6.07 -7.85
N TYR A 355 -20.38 -6.49 -6.84
CA TYR A 355 -21.79 -6.81 -6.95
C TYR A 355 -22.62 -5.99 -5.99
N CYS A 356 -23.64 -5.34 -6.53
CA CYS A 356 -24.69 -4.71 -5.76
C CYS A 356 -25.76 -5.76 -5.46
N LEU A 357 -25.96 -6.07 -4.19
CA LEU A 357 -27.00 -6.97 -3.71
C LEU A 357 -28.23 -6.14 -3.29
N GLY A 358 -29.40 -6.54 -3.72
CA GLY A 358 -30.60 -5.80 -3.36
C GLY A 358 -31.89 -6.50 -3.76
N PHE A 359 -33.01 -5.86 -3.46
CA PHE A 359 -34.35 -6.36 -3.71
C PHE A 359 -35.07 -5.48 -4.73
N HIS A 360 -35.82 -6.10 -5.62
CA HIS A 360 -36.84 -5.41 -6.39
C HIS A 360 -38.09 -5.22 -5.54
N GLU A 361 -38.88 -4.21 -5.87
CA GLU A 361 -40.18 -3.99 -5.22
C GLU A 361 -41.07 -5.24 -5.30
N GLY A 362 -41.65 -5.61 -4.17
CA GLY A 362 -42.51 -6.80 -4.06
C GLY A 362 -41.79 -8.15 -4.15
N SER A 363 -40.45 -8.18 -4.27
CA SER A 363 -39.68 -9.42 -4.29
C SER A 363 -39.04 -9.72 -2.95
N SER A 364 -39.11 -10.98 -2.52
CA SER A 364 -38.33 -11.48 -1.36
C SER A 364 -36.98 -12.08 -1.75
N ASN A 365 -36.65 -12.11 -3.04
CA ASN A 365 -35.40 -12.66 -3.53
C ASN A 365 -34.34 -11.53 -3.60
N ILE A 366 -33.10 -11.85 -3.16
CA ILE A 366 -31.95 -10.99 -3.34
C ILE A 366 -31.42 -11.15 -4.76
N TYR A 367 -31.24 -10.05 -5.46
CA TYR A 367 -30.66 -10.00 -6.79
C TYR A 367 -29.23 -9.49 -6.73
N HIS A 368 -28.38 -10.01 -7.61
CA HIS A 368 -26.97 -9.69 -7.69
C HIS A 368 -26.68 -8.99 -9.01
N TYR A 369 -26.33 -7.73 -8.95
CA TYR A 369 -25.98 -6.95 -10.13
C TYR A 369 -24.50 -6.60 -10.13
N ARG A 370 -23.79 -7.00 -11.17
CA ARG A 370 -22.40 -6.57 -11.38
C ARG A 370 -22.34 -5.08 -11.64
N VAL A 371 -21.61 -4.36 -10.79
CA VAL A 371 -21.57 -2.89 -10.85
C VAL A 371 -20.89 -2.38 -12.12
N ASP A 372 -19.95 -3.13 -12.69
CA ASP A 372 -19.31 -2.81 -13.96
C ASP A 372 -20.27 -2.90 -15.17
N LEU A 373 -21.38 -3.59 -15.01
CA LEU A 373 -22.45 -3.70 -16.04
C LEU A 373 -23.62 -2.75 -15.76
N MET A 374 -23.56 -1.93 -14.71
CA MET A 374 -24.58 -0.93 -14.40
C MET A 374 -24.22 0.42 -15.03
N SER A 375 -25.18 1.04 -15.68
CA SER A 375 -25.05 2.41 -16.22
C SER A 375 -26.26 3.25 -15.82
N ASP A 376 -26.13 4.59 -15.92
CA ASP A 376 -27.18 5.57 -15.63
C ASP A 376 -27.79 5.41 -14.22
N ILE A 377 -26.94 5.05 -13.23
CA ILE A 377 -27.40 4.88 -11.85
C ILE A 377 -27.85 6.23 -11.30
N THR A 378 -29.10 6.29 -10.83
CA THR A 378 -29.70 7.48 -10.20
C THR A 378 -30.51 7.09 -8.98
N LEU A 379 -30.67 8.02 -8.04
CA LEU A 379 -31.63 7.86 -6.95
C LEU A 379 -33.06 8.02 -7.48
N VAL A 380 -33.95 7.14 -7.08
CA VAL A 380 -35.37 7.32 -7.33
C VAL A 380 -35.88 8.44 -6.42
N THR A 381 -36.62 9.38 -6.97
CA THR A 381 -37.19 10.52 -6.22
C THR A 381 -38.73 10.45 -6.20
N ASP A 382 -39.31 10.97 -5.12
CA ASP A 382 -40.76 11.14 -5.00
C ASP A 382 -41.26 12.35 -5.81
N GLU A 383 -42.56 12.66 -5.70
CA GLU A 383 -43.20 13.79 -6.37
C GLU A 383 -42.65 15.17 -5.93
N ASN A 384 -41.98 15.25 -4.78
CA ASN A 384 -41.36 16.46 -4.25
C ASN A 384 -39.88 16.58 -4.66
N GLY A 385 -39.33 15.57 -5.34
CA GLY A 385 -37.91 15.49 -5.73
C GLY A 385 -36.97 14.96 -4.63
N GLU A 386 -37.53 14.47 -3.51
CA GLU A 386 -36.75 13.89 -2.43
C GLU A 386 -36.45 12.40 -2.73
N PRO A 387 -35.25 11.89 -2.37
CA PRO A 387 -34.90 10.48 -2.57
C PRO A 387 -35.87 9.55 -1.84
N VAL A 388 -36.43 8.58 -2.56
CA VAL A 388 -37.25 7.54 -1.96
C VAL A 388 -36.39 6.67 -1.05
N THR A 389 -36.82 6.59 0.23
CA THR A 389 -36.16 5.76 1.23
C THR A 389 -37.09 4.63 1.65
N GLU A 390 -36.53 3.45 1.90
CA GLU A 390 -37.29 2.32 2.40
C GLU A 390 -36.65 1.78 3.67
N GLU A 391 -37.49 1.24 4.58
CA GLU A 391 -37.00 0.61 5.78
C GLU A 391 -36.15 -0.62 5.45
N PHE A 392 -35.08 -0.78 6.20
CA PHE A 392 -34.24 -1.98 6.10
C PHE A 392 -34.98 -3.17 6.69
N VAL A 393 -35.35 -4.13 5.85
CA VAL A 393 -35.90 -5.41 6.29
C VAL A 393 -34.73 -6.35 6.50
N PRO A 394 -34.45 -6.85 7.72
CA PRO A 394 -33.42 -7.83 7.94
C PRO A 394 -33.66 -9.07 7.07
N ILE A 395 -32.64 -9.55 6.41
CA ILE A 395 -32.70 -10.80 5.66
C ILE A 395 -32.66 -11.93 6.69
N ASP A 396 -33.82 -12.50 7.01
CA ASP A 396 -34.00 -13.44 8.13
C ASP A 396 -33.05 -14.65 8.07
N ASP A 397 -32.78 -15.16 6.88
CA ASP A 397 -31.90 -16.34 6.67
C ASP A 397 -30.40 -16.01 6.89
N TYR A 398 -30.06 -14.73 7.02
CA TYR A 398 -28.69 -14.25 7.23
C TYR A 398 -28.52 -13.46 8.51
N LYS A 399 -29.41 -13.70 9.50
CA LYS A 399 -29.19 -13.23 10.87
C LYS A 399 -28.01 -13.98 11.47
N PHE A 400 -26.99 -13.22 11.79
CA PHE A 400 -25.76 -13.72 12.37
C PHE A 400 -25.79 -13.65 13.88
N VAL A 401 -24.87 -14.36 14.49
CA VAL A 401 -24.53 -14.17 15.89
C VAL A 401 -24.18 -12.68 16.08
N GLY A 402 -25.13 -11.89 16.61
CA GLY A 402 -24.97 -10.46 16.86
C GLY A 402 -25.54 -9.50 15.81
N ASP A 403 -26.54 -9.89 15.03
CA ASP A 403 -27.23 -9.02 14.04
C ASP A 403 -26.38 -8.41 12.92
N PHE A 404 -25.17 -8.95 12.66
CA PHE A 404 -24.27 -8.45 11.64
C PHE A 404 -24.32 -9.26 10.35
N TRP A 405 -24.26 -8.57 9.23
CA TRP A 405 -24.04 -9.17 7.91
C TRP A 405 -22.65 -9.81 7.79
N ASN A 406 -22.58 -11.08 7.31
CA ASN A 406 -21.33 -11.77 7.01
C ASN A 406 -21.21 -12.00 5.50
N PRO A 407 -20.54 -11.11 4.77
CA PRO A 407 -20.40 -11.20 3.32
C PRO A 407 -19.64 -12.47 2.89
N GLU A 408 -18.68 -12.91 3.68
CA GLU A 408 -17.86 -14.08 3.37
C GLU A 408 -18.69 -15.34 3.32
N ARG A 409 -19.51 -15.58 4.34
CA ARG A 409 -20.46 -16.70 4.36
C ARG A 409 -21.47 -16.60 3.23
N TYR A 410 -22.03 -15.41 3.00
CA TYR A 410 -22.99 -15.21 1.92
C TYR A 410 -22.39 -15.60 0.57
N MET A 411 -21.17 -15.15 0.26
CA MET A 411 -20.48 -15.48 -0.99
C MET A 411 -20.15 -16.96 -1.10
N ALA A 412 -19.78 -17.62 0.00
CA ALA A 412 -19.53 -19.05 0.04
C ALA A 412 -20.80 -19.87 -0.26
N GLU A 413 -21.97 -19.39 0.18
CA GLU A 413 -23.27 -20.02 -0.09
C GLU A 413 -23.81 -19.69 -1.50
N HIS A 414 -23.30 -18.59 -2.15
CA HIS A 414 -23.71 -18.12 -3.48
C HIS A 414 -22.52 -18.12 -4.46
N ILE A 415 -21.88 -19.27 -4.60
CA ILE A 415 -20.76 -19.41 -5.54
C ILE A 415 -21.18 -18.96 -6.96
N TYR A 416 -20.23 -18.38 -7.71
CA TYR A 416 -20.48 -17.68 -8.98
C TYR A 416 -21.39 -16.45 -8.87
N MET A 417 -21.67 -15.98 -7.64
CA MET A 417 -22.64 -14.90 -7.37
C MET A 417 -24.00 -15.14 -8.05
N ALA A 418 -24.38 -16.39 -8.15
CA ALA A 418 -25.70 -16.73 -8.65
C ALA A 418 -26.76 -16.59 -7.54
N TYR A 419 -27.89 -16.01 -7.89
CA TYR A 419 -29.02 -16.00 -6.96
C TYR A 419 -29.73 -17.35 -6.95
N GLY A 420 -30.12 -17.82 -5.77
CA GLY A 420 -30.77 -19.11 -5.60
C GLY A 420 -31.14 -19.36 -4.14
N LYS A 421 -31.52 -20.58 -3.83
CA LYS A 421 -31.81 -21.03 -2.47
C LYS A 421 -30.74 -22.02 -2.01
N PRO A 422 -29.69 -21.54 -1.31
CA PRO A 422 -28.65 -22.41 -0.80
C PRO A 422 -29.21 -23.45 0.17
N ARG A 423 -28.75 -24.70 0.05
CA ARG A 423 -29.05 -25.80 0.99
C ARG A 423 -27.80 -26.65 1.20
N ASP A 424 -27.82 -27.45 2.24
CA ASP A 424 -26.74 -28.38 2.55
C ASP A 424 -26.62 -29.47 1.51
N ILE A 425 -25.42 -29.63 0.96
CA ILE A 425 -25.09 -30.61 -0.07
C ILE A 425 -23.84 -31.37 0.36
N ARG A 426 -23.91 -32.69 0.38
CA ARG A 426 -22.76 -33.54 0.71
C ARG A 426 -21.94 -33.84 -0.53
N ILE A 427 -20.62 -33.71 -0.35
CA ILE A 427 -19.63 -33.85 -1.41
C ILE A 427 -18.49 -34.74 -0.90
N LYS A 428 -18.05 -35.68 -1.71
CA LYS A 428 -16.85 -36.49 -1.49
C LYS A 428 -15.73 -35.98 -2.39
N ILE A 429 -14.55 -35.82 -1.83
CA ILE A 429 -13.42 -35.20 -2.50
C ILE A 429 -12.20 -36.12 -2.43
N ASP A 430 -11.53 -36.31 -3.55
CA ASP A 430 -10.25 -37.00 -3.62
C ASP A 430 -9.15 -36.10 -3.01
N ASN A 431 -8.54 -36.58 -1.94
CA ASN A 431 -7.50 -35.90 -1.22
C ASN A 431 -6.17 -36.69 -1.19
N ARG A 432 -6.02 -37.68 -2.07
CA ARG A 432 -4.79 -38.50 -2.13
C ARG A 432 -3.54 -37.69 -2.39
N ASP A 433 -3.66 -36.61 -3.12
CA ASP A 433 -2.56 -35.64 -3.37
C ASP A 433 -2.48 -34.52 -2.32
N LYS A 434 -3.33 -34.55 -1.28
CA LYS A 434 -3.43 -33.58 -0.19
C LYS A 434 -3.85 -32.16 -0.60
N LYS A 435 -4.44 -31.98 -1.78
CA LYS A 435 -4.91 -30.66 -2.28
C LYS A 435 -6.41 -30.43 -2.11
N GLY A 436 -7.16 -31.44 -1.65
CA GLY A 436 -8.62 -31.36 -1.54
C GLY A 436 -9.11 -30.18 -0.70
N PHE A 437 -8.43 -29.84 0.38
CA PHE A 437 -8.78 -28.69 1.19
C PHE A 437 -8.40 -27.34 0.57
N THR A 438 -7.43 -27.28 -0.33
CA THR A 438 -7.02 -26.05 -0.98
C THR A 438 -8.16 -25.50 -1.83
N PHE A 439 -8.65 -26.29 -2.80
CA PHE A 439 -9.72 -25.82 -3.66
C PHE A 439 -11.08 -25.69 -2.96
N LEU A 440 -11.31 -26.42 -1.85
CA LEU A 440 -12.49 -26.17 -1.00
C LEU A 440 -12.42 -24.77 -0.40
N ARG A 441 -11.26 -24.38 0.15
CA ARG A 441 -11.05 -23.05 0.73
C ARG A 441 -11.13 -21.93 -0.31
N ASP A 442 -10.67 -22.17 -1.52
CA ASP A 442 -10.72 -21.18 -2.62
C ASP A 442 -12.17 -20.80 -2.97
N TRP A 443 -13.13 -21.73 -2.81
CA TRP A 443 -14.53 -21.52 -3.17
C TRP A 443 -15.46 -21.27 -1.99
N PHE A 444 -15.24 -21.95 -0.88
CA PHE A 444 -16.13 -21.92 0.28
C PHE A 444 -15.50 -21.26 1.51
N GLY A 445 -14.27 -20.78 1.43
CA GLY A 445 -13.56 -20.20 2.57
C GLY A 445 -13.46 -21.20 3.72
N GLU A 446 -13.96 -20.83 4.89
CA GLU A 446 -14.06 -21.70 6.06
C GLU A 446 -15.50 -22.26 6.26
N HIS A 447 -16.42 -21.99 5.31
CA HIS A 447 -17.86 -22.28 5.43
C HIS A 447 -18.22 -23.66 4.86
N TYR A 448 -17.55 -24.71 5.33
CA TYR A 448 -17.92 -26.11 5.07
C TYR A 448 -17.72 -26.94 6.34
N GLU A 449 -18.48 -28.02 6.47
CA GLU A 449 -18.40 -28.97 7.57
C GLU A 449 -17.72 -30.25 7.09
N VAL A 450 -16.64 -30.65 7.77
CA VAL A 450 -16.01 -31.94 7.52
C VAL A 450 -16.81 -33.00 8.29
N LEU A 451 -17.51 -33.85 7.58
CA LEU A 451 -18.18 -34.99 8.18
C LEU A 451 -17.10 -35.97 8.62
N ALA A 452 -17.15 -36.39 9.91
CA ALA A 452 -16.15 -37.26 10.53
C ALA A 452 -15.72 -38.37 9.57
N SER A 453 -14.59 -38.24 8.94
CA SER A 453 -13.96 -39.33 8.24
C SER A 453 -13.56 -40.34 9.31
N ARG A 454 -14.08 -41.54 9.23
CA ARG A 454 -13.37 -42.68 9.80
C ARG A 454 -12.02 -42.66 9.13
N ASP A 455 -10.97 -42.35 9.91
CA ASP A 455 -9.57 -42.28 9.52
C ASP A 455 -9.34 -42.27 8.01
N GLY A 456 -8.90 -41.15 7.44
CA GLY A 456 -8.66 -40.97 6.02
C GLY A 456 -7.70 -41.97 5.35
N SER A 457 -7.88 -43.23 5.66
CA SER A 457 -7.11 -44.38 5.14
C SER A 457 -7.39 -44.66 3.66
N ASP A 458 -8.48 -44.13 3.11
CA ASP A 458 -8.86 -44.29 1.70
C ASP A 458 -8.48 -43.07 0.83
N GLY A 459 -7.93 -41.98 1.44
CA GLY A 459 -7.52 -40.81 0.70
C GLY A 459 -8.65 -39.89 0.24
N TYR A 460 -9.88 -40.09 0.76
CA TYR A 460 -11.05 -39.25 0.47
C TYR A 460 -11.53 -38.51 1.70
N ILE A 461 -12.10 -37.33 1.50
CA ILE A 461 -12.80 -36.56 2.51
C ILE A 461 -14.25 -36.34 2.11
N THR A 462 -15.15 -36.34 3.08
CA THR A 462 -16.54 -35.99 2.86
C THR A 462 -16.87 -34.72 3.61
N VAL A 463 -17.46 -33.77 2.92
CA VAL A 463 -17.83 -32.47 3.47
C VAL A 463 -19.27 -32.15 3.16
N THR A 464 -19.88 -31.31 4.00
CA THR A 464 -21.13 -30.62 3.70
C THR A 464 -20.81 -29.18 3.36
N VAL A 465 -21.28 -28.68 2.23
CA VAL A 465 -21.27 -27.27 1.84
C VAL A 465 -22.71 -26.79 1.71
N LYS A 466 -22.93 -25.51 2.02
CA LYS A 466 -24.23 -24.89 1.79
C LYS A 466 -24.16 -24.05 0.53
N ALA A 467 -24.88 -24.43 -0.53
CA ALA A 467 -24.87 -23.74 -1.81
C ALA A 467 -26.12 -24.04 -2.64
N ASP A 468 -26.34 -23.25 -3.71
CA ASP A 468 -27.39 -23.53 -4.67
C ASP A 468 -27.09 -24.82 -5.47
N PRO A 469 -28.03 -25.78 -5.57
CA PRO A 469 -27.83 -27.05 -6.26
C PRO A 469 -27.31 -26.89 -7.70
N LYS A 470 -27.84 -25.95 -8.46
CA LYS A 470 -27.43 -25.74 -9.87
C LYS A 470 -25.99 -25.25 -9.96
N MET A 471 -25.55 -24.41 -9.01
CA MET A 471 -24.19 -23.92 -8.99
C MET A 471 -23.21 -25.03 -8.61
N ILE A 472 -23.62 -25.93 -7.71
CA ILE A 472 -22.82 -27.12 -7.39
C ILE A 472 -22.65 -28.03 -8.60
N VAL A 473 -23.64 -28.16 -9.48
CA VAL A 473 -23.50 -28.91 -10.75
C VAL A 473 -22.31 -28.34 -11.55
N HIS A 474 -22.29 -27.03 -11.83
CA HIS A 474 -21.22 -26.42 -12.60
C HIS A 474 -19.85 -26.54 -11.90
N TRP A 475 -19.83 -26.34 -10.60
CA TRP A 475 -18.61 -26.47 -9.79
C TRP A 475 -18.09 -27.91 -9.79
N ALA A 476 -18.96 -28.90 -9.58
CA ALA A 476 -18.57 -30.30 -9.59
C ALA A 476 -18.08 -30.79 -10.96
N MET A 477 -18.67 -30.29 -12.04
CA MET A 477 -18.19 -30.56 -13.39
C MET A 477 -16.81 -29.95 -13.67
N GLN A 478 -16.53 -28.74 -13.18
CA GLN A 478 -15.22 -28.15 -13.27
C GLN A 478 -14.14 -29.02 -12.58
N TYR A 479 -14.50 -29.70 -11.51
CA TYR A 479 -13.61 -30.54 -10.72
C TYR A 479 -13.95 -32.05 -10.83
N ALA A 480 -14.53 -32.50 -11.97
CA ALA A 480 -15.06 -33.83 -12.16
C ALA A 480 -14.06 -34.98 -11.87
N GLY A 481 -12.76 -34.74 -12.00
CA GLY A 481 -11.73 -35.72 -11.64
C GLY A 481 -11.45 -35.83 -10.13
N LEU A 482 -11.95 -34.90 -9.32
CA LEU A 482 -11.63 -34.78 -7.88
C LEU A 482 -12.88 -34.85 -7.00
N VAL A 483 -14.05 -34.52 -7.53
CA VAL A 483 -15.28 -34.30 -6.78
C VAL A 483 -16.36 -35.30 -7.18
N GLU A 484 -16.97 -35.93 -6.18
CA GLU A 484 -18.20 -36.72 -6.32
C GLU A 484 -19.28 -36.11 -5.42
N VAL A 485 -20.38 -35.66 -6.02
CA VAL A 485 -21.55 -35.19 -5.27
C VAL A 485 -22.32 -36.39 -4.75
N LEU A 486 -22.67 -36.38 -3.47
CA LEU A 486 -23.41 -37.47 -2.81
C LEU A 486 -24.91 -37.20 -2.68
N ASP A 487 -25.36 -35.99 -2.99
CA ASP A 487 -26.75 -35.59 -2.97
C ASP A 487 -27.48 -36.09 -4.24
N ASP A 488 -28.57 -36.80 -4.08
CA ASP A 488 -29.24 -37.51 -5.19
C ASP A 488 -29.87 -36.56 -6.22
N GLU A 489 -30.45 -35.44 -5.77
CA GLU A 489 -31.03 -34.43 -6.67
C GLU A 489 -29.93 -33.78 -7.54
N VAL A 490 -28.83 -33.36 -6.92
CA VAL A 490 -27.71 -32.75 -7.65
C VAL A 490 -27.04 -33.75 -8.58
N ARG A 491 -26.95 -35.02 -8.18
CA ARG A 491 -26.43 -36.10 -9.05
C ARG A 491 -27.29 -36.29 -10.30
N GLU A 492 -28.60 -36.17 -10.18
CA GLU A 492 -29.50 -36.27 -11.36
C GLU A 492 -29.28 -35.07 -12.31
N LEU A 493 -29.19 -33.86 -11.76
CA LEU A 493 -28.85 -32.66 -12.57
C LEU A 493 -27.49 -32.83 -13.29
N ILE A 494 -26.48 -33.39 -12.61
CA ILE A 494 -25.17 -33.65 -13.24
C ILE A 494 -25.31 -34.67 -14.38
N ARG A 495 -26.14 -35.74 -14.22
CA ARG A 495 -26.37 -36.74 -15.28
C ARG A 495 -27.03 -36.10 -16.52
N GLU A 496 -28.00 -35.23 -16.31
CA GLU A 496 -28.64 -34.47 -17.39
C GLU A 496 -27.62 -33.61 -18.16
N GLU A 497 -26.77 -32.87 -17.45
CA GLU A 497 -25.72 -32.05 -18.07
C GLU A 497 -24.70 -32.92 -18.86
N VAL A 498 -24.24 -34.02 -18.26
CA VAL A 498 -23.32 -34.95 -18.94
C VAL A 498 -23.95 -35.53 -20.21
N LYS A 499 -25.24 -35.86 -20.16
CA LYS A 499 -25.95 -36.33 -21.35
C LYS A 499 -26.02 -35.28 -22.45
N MET A 500 -26.40 -34.06 -22.10
CA MET A 500 -26.42 -32.94 -23.06
C MET A 500 -25.03 -32.66 -23.66
N LEU A 501 -23.97 -32.74 -22.84
CA LEU A 501 -22.61 -32.62 -23.33
C LEU A 501 -22.22 -33.75 -24.27
N GLY A 502 -22.59 -35.02 -23.95
CA GLY A 502 -22.39 -36.16 -24.84
C GLY A 502 -23.01 -35.92 -26.21
N GLU A 503 -24.30 -35.56 -26.23
CA GLU A 503 -25.03 -35.28 -27.48
C GLU A 503 -24.41 -34.11 -28.29
N LYS A 504 -23.75 -33.16 -27.63
CA LYS A 504 -23.10 -31.99 -28.28
C LYS A 504 -21.74 -32.32 -28.89
N TYR A 505 -21.04 -33.29 -28.34
CA TYR A 505 -19.65 -33.61 -28.75
C TYR A 505 -19.55 -35.00 -29.46
N GLU A 506 -20.66 -35.71 -29.67
CA GLU A 506 -20.80 -36.81 -30.63
C GLU A 506 -20.93 -36.25 -32.07
#